data_4bea2e7c7aa54136a83ee1989648f626
#
_entry.id   4bea2e7c7aa54136a83ee1989648f626
#
_cell.length_a   1.000
_cell.length_b   1.000
_cell.length_c   1.000
_cell.angle_alpha   90.00
_cell.angle_beta   90.00
_cell.angle_gamma   90.00
#
_symmetry.space_group_name_H-M   'P 1'
#
loop_
_entity.id
_entity.type
_entity.pdbx_description
1 polymer ?
#
loop_
_entity_poly.entity_id
_entity_poly.type
_entity_poly.pdbx_seq_one_letter_code
_entity_poly.pdbx_strand_id
1 'polypeptide(L)'
;HGAPDFWNDEVIRVTLIVQGADGLASLNSIANELDSVAPTTAYAALVFSKYMPEANDNSRYPPQYQVFFGGSESAPADSLVHLDSRWFLVKQSYLSTSGLRVALANELETPTFETISFGSKTYDPITDASTSSSTSVKILRVKWSEHFTYLSQGSENYQRGDQQIFVPKTVTPKPSDTLTLSDGVWRILSVQNEATWSCHARRA
;
A
#
# COMPACT_ATOMS: atom_id res chain seq x y z
N HIS A 1 21.78 42.18 -8.51
CA HIS A 1 20.62 41.44 -9.06
C HIS A 1 20.65 40.05 -8.46
N GLY A 2 19.88 39.85 -7.37
CA GLY A 2 19.68 38.56 -6.75
C GLY A 2 18.95 37.63 -7.72
N ALA A 3 19.38 36.38 -7.79
CA ALA A 3 18.61 35.36 -8.47
C ALA A 3 17.18 35.35 -7.86
N PRO A 4 16.14 35.24 -8.66
CA PRO A 4 14.79 35.15 -8.12
C PRO A 4 14.74 33.92 -7.21
N ASP A 5 14.21 34.11 -6.01
CA ASP A 5 13.98 33.07 -5.03
C ASP A 5 12.95 32.05 -5.54
N PHE A 6 13.35 31.32 -6.58
CA PHE A 6 12.54 30.25 -7.17
C PHE A 6 12.15 29.18 -6.15
N TRP A 7 13.01 28.99 -5.15
CA TRP A 7 12.78 28.06 -4.05
C TRP A 7 11.68 28.51 -3.08
N ASN A 8 11.56 29.80 -2.86
CA ASN A 8 10.51 30.32 -1.97
C ASN A 8 9.11 30.21 -2.60
N ASP A 9 8.99 30.43 -3.91
CA ASP A 9 7.69 30.39 -4.58
C ASP A 9 7.13 28.95 -4.70
N GLU A 10 7.98 27.96 -4.92
CA GLU A 10 7.53 26.56 -4.99
C GLU A 10 7.28 25.98 -3.58
N VAL A 11 8.13 26.30 -2.62
CA VAL A 11 7.91 25.94 -1.21
C VAL A 11 6.67 26.64 -0.65
N ILE A 12 6.43 27.91 -0.99
CA ILE A 12 5.22 28.63 -0.61
C ILE A 12 3.99 28.05 -1.32
N ARG A 13 4.06 27.66 -2.59
CA ARG A 13 2.96 27.00 -3.27
C ARG A 13 2.69 25.61 -2.70
N VAL A 14 3.70 24.87 -2.37
CA VAL A 14 3.58 23.59 -1.65
C VAL A 14 2.97 23.83 -0.27
N THR A 15 3.41 24.82 0.46
CA THR A 15 2.86 25.16 1.79
C THR A 15 1.42 25.69 1.74
N LEU A 16 1.02 26.39 0.69
CA LEU A 16 -0.35 26.90 0.52
C LEU A 16 -1.34 25.85 0.00
N ILE A 17 -0.86 24.75 -0.61
CA ILE A 17 -1.69 23.65 -1.11
C ILE A 17 -1.70 22.50 -0.10
N VAL A 18 -0.78 22.50 0.84
CA VAL A 18 -0.65 21.48 1.88
C VAL A 18 -1.76 21.66 2.93
N GLN A 19 -2.89 21.08 2.70
CA GLN A 19 -3.71 20.52 3.78
C GLN A 19 -3.05 19.22 4.29
N GLY A 20 -1.74 19.13 4.25
CA GLY A 20 -1.01 17.94 4.53
C GLY A 20 0.06 18.17 5.58
N ALA A 21 0.40 17.12 6.28
CA ALA A 21 1.49 17.09 7.21
C ALA A 21 2.82 17.22 6.44
N ASP A 22 3.70 18.01 6.99
CA ASP A 22 5.13 17.94 6.72
C ASP A 22 5.82 17.43 7.99
N GLY A 23 6.85 16.64 7.83
CA GLY A 23 7.56 16.12 8.98
C GLY A 23 8.44 14.92 8.69
N LEU A 24 8.81 14.23 9.74
CA LEU A 24 9.61 13.02 9.64
C LEU A 24 8.70 11.84 9.27
N ALA A 25 8.87 11.35 8.06
CA ALA A 25 8.18 10.16 7.57
C ALA A 25 8.98 8.90 7.85
N SER A 26 8.29 7.81 8.16
CA SER A 26 8.85 6.47 8.19
C SER A 26 8.66 5.80 6.84
N LEU A 27 9.75 5.24 6.28
CA LEU A 27 9.80 4.64 4.95
C LEU A 27 10.20 3.18 5.05
N ASN A 28 9.44 2.31 4.45
CA ASN A 28 9.78 0.89 4.34
C ASN A 28 9.22 0.30 3.05
N SER A 29 9.83 -0.74 2.48
CA SER A 29 9.12 -1.54 1.51
C SER A 29 8.01 -2.33 2.22
N ILE A 30 6.91 -2.62 1.52
CA ILE A 30 5.84 -3.43 2.12
C ILE A 30 6.35 -4.81 2.56
N ALA A 31 7.27 -5.42 1.81
CA ALA A 31 7.89 -6.69 2.17
C ALA A 31 8.68 -6.59 3.48
N ASN A 32 9.55 -5.58 3.60
CA ASN A 32 10.34 -5.35 4.80
C ASN A 32 9.47 -5.04 6.02
N GLU A 33 8.36 -4.31 5.83
CA GLU A 33 7.42 -4.02 6.91
C GLU A 33 6.74 -5.29 7.43
N LEU A 34 6.39 -6.22 6.53
CA LEU A 34 5.82 -7.51 6.90
C LEU A 34 6.85 -8.42 7.58
N ASP A 35 8.11 -8.33 7.16
CA ASP A 35 9.23 -9.06 7.78
C ASP A 35 9.76 -8.37 9.06
N SER A 36 9.10 -7.29 9.50
CA SER A 36 9.47 -6.51 10.70
C SER A 36 10.89 -5.92 10.64
N VAL A 37 11.36 -5.59 9.46
CA VAL A 37 12.61 -4.86 9.25
C VAL A 37 12.40 -3.40 9.65
N ALA A 38 13.36 -2.82 10.35
CA ALA A 38 13.27 -1.44 10.80
C ALA A 38 13.17 -0.45 9.61
N PRO A 39 12.24 0.52 9.67
CA PRO A 39 12.09 1.51 8.62
C PRO A 39 13.25 2.51 8.62
N THR A 40 13.48 3.15 7.49
CA THR A 40 14.26 4.37 7.39
C THR A 40 13.39 5.59 7.66
N THR A 41 14.00 6.72 7.97
CA THR A 41 13.28 7.97 8.20
C THR A 41 13.78 9.05 7.25
N ALA A 42 12.85 9.86 6.73
CA ALA A 42 13.17 10.99 5.88
C ALA A 42 12.21 12.14 6.14
N TYR A 43 12.67 13.36 5.92
CA TYR A 43 11.75 14.49 5.87
C TYR A 43 10.89 14.39 4.61
N ALA A 44 9.59 14.47 4.79
CA ALA A 44 8.64 14.42 3.69
C ALA A 44 7.56 15.49 3.85
N ALA A 45 7.09 16.00 2.72
CA ALA A 45 5.91 16.86 2.63
C ALA A 45 4.87 16.21 1.74
N LEU A 46 3.63 16.24 2.17
CA LEU A 46 2.51 15.63 1.50
C LEU A 46 1.69 16.69 0.76
N VAL A 47 1.45 16.49 -0.51
CA VAL A 47 0.62 17.36 -1.33
C VAL A 47 -0.49 16.53 -1.98
N PHE A 48 -1.72 16.99 -1.80
CA PHE A 48 -2.84 16.39 -2.53
C PHE A 48 -2.67 16.66 -4.03
N SER A 49 -2.57 15.62 -4.81
CA SER A 49 -2.44 15.76 -6.26
C SER A 49 -3.77 16.21 -6.87
N LYS A 50 -3.80 17.44 -7.42
CA LYS A 50 -4.92 17.91 -8.24
C LYS A 50 -5.04 17.21 -9.60
N TYR A 51 -4.05 16.39 -9.96
CA TYR A 51 -4.11 15.58 -11.16
C TYR A 51 -4.98 14.34 -10.93
N MET A 52 -6.23 14.57 -10.62
CA MET A 52 -7.24 13.65 -11.09
C MET A 52 -7.40 13.97 -12.59
N PRO A 53 -7.28 13.01 -13.50
CA PRO A 53 -7.79 13.23 -14.84
C PRO A 53 -9.22 13.74 -14.68
N GLU A 54 -9.55 14.84 -15.36
CA GLU A 54 -10.90 15.41 -15.32
C GLU A 54 -11.87 14.26 -15.51
N ALA A 55 -12.61 13.96 -14.49
CA ALA A 55 -13.52 12.83 -14.46
C ALA A 55 -14.75 13.16 -15.29
N ASN A 56 -14.60 13.12 -16.62
CA ASN A 56 -15.74 12.88 -17.50
C ASN A 56 -16.20 11.43 -17.46
N ASP A 57 -15.41 10.58 -16.82
CA ASP A 57 -15.81 9.22 -16.47
C ASP A 57 -16.05 9.15 -14.97
N ASN A 58 -17.10 8.45 -14.58
CA ASN A 58 -17.42 8.08 -13.20
C ASN A 58 -16.32 7.20 -12.53
N SER A 59 -15.08 7.27 -13.00
CA SER A 59 -13.95 6.55 -12.45
C SER A 59 -13.50 7.23 -11.17
N ARG A 60 -13.92 6.70 -10.05
CA ARG A 60 -13.51 7.11 -8.73
C ARG A 60 -12.12 6.51 -8.43
N TYR A 61 -11.08 7.25 -8.77
CA TYR A 61 -9.72 6.87 -8.39
C TYR A 61 -9.52 7.13 -6.89
N PRO A 62 -8.73 6.29 -6.20
CA PRO A 62 -8.36 6.58 -4.83
C PRO A 62 -7.59 7.91 -4.76
N PRO A 63 -7.72 8.66 -3.65
CA PRO A 63 -6.99 9.90 -3.48
C PRO A 63 -5.51 9.67 -3.70
N GLN A 64 -4.94 10.36 -4.67
CA GLN A 64 -3.53 10.29 -4.98
C GLN A 64 -2.82 11.49 -4.39
N TYR A 65 -1.72 11.22 -3.72
CA TYR A 65 -0.86 12.21 -3.10
C TYR A 65 0.50 12.22 -3.76
N GLN A 66 1.11 13.39 -3.80
CA GLN A 66 2.53 13.54 -4.06
C GLN A 66 3.25 13.66 -2.72
N VAL A 67 4.21 12.79 -2.50
CA VAL A 67 5.09 12.82 -1.34
C VAL A 67 6.43 13.32 -1.80
N PHE A 68 6.82 14.50 -1.33
CA PHE A 68 8.11 15.12 -1.62
C PHE A 68 9.10 14.75 -0.53
N PHE A 69 10.26 14.29 -0.91
CA PHE A 69 11.31 13.91 0.03
C PHE A 69 12.43 14.95 0.04
N GLY A 70 12.87 15.32 1.23
CA GLY A 70 14.07 16.13 1.45
C GLY A 70 15.34 15.30 1.32
N GLY A 71 16.40 15.89 0.76
CA GLY A 71 17.70 15.25 0.66
C GLY A 71 17.78 14.20 -0.45
N SER A 72 18.52 13.12 -0.19
CA SER A 72 18.76 12.02 -1.14
C SER A 72 17.73 10.88 -1.03
N GLU A 73 16.82 10.97 -0.08
CA GLU A 73 15.87 9.90 0.22
C GLU A 73 14.83 9.76 -0.90
N SER A 74 14.37 8.54 -1.10
CA SER A 74 13.33 8.24 -2.07
C SER A 74 12.55 7.00 -1.63
N ALA A 75 11.30 6.95 -2.02
CA ALA A 75 10.45 5.78 -1.82
C ALA A 75 10.15 5.15 -3.19
N PRO A 76 10.75 4.01 -3.54
CA PRO A 76 10.41 3.30 -4.76
C PRO A 76 8.95 2.80 -4.74
N ALA A 77 8.46 2.30 -5.88
CA ALA A 77 7.17 1.63 -5.92
C ALA A 77 7.10 0.49 -4.88
N ASP A 78 5.91 0.22 -4.38
CA ASP A 78 5.62 -0.74 -3.31
C ASP A 78 6.28 -0.41 -1.96
N SER A 79 6.69 0.85 -1.76
CA SER A 79 7.06 1.36 -0.45
C SER A 79 5.83 1.84 0.31
N LEU A 80 5.86 1.64 1.62
CA LEU A 80 4.95 2.26 2.57
C LEU A 80 5.59 3.54 3.12
N VAL A 81 4.82 4.60 3.13
CA VAL A 81 5.17 5.87 3.77
C VAL A 81 4.21 6.10 4.92
N HIS A 82 4.73 6.22 6.12
CA HIS A 82 3.93 6.58 7.30
C HIS A 82 4.28 8.00 7.70
N LEU A 83 3.32 8.91 7.58
CA LEU A 83 3.46 10.32 7.89
C LEU A 83 2.17 10.82 8.57
N ASP A 84 2.30 11.48 9.70
CA ASP A 84 1.18 12.08 10.45
C ASP A 84 0.02 11.08 10.71
N SER A 85 0.37 9.91 11.24
CA SER A 85 -0.59 8.83 11.53
C SER A 85 -1.34 8.27 10.31
N ARG A 86 -0.92 8.63 9.10
CA ARG A 86 -1.49 8.17 7.84
C ARG A 86 -0.50 7.28 7.11
N TRP A 87 -1.02 6.29 6.41
CA TRP A 87 -0.21 5.35 5.63
C TRP A 87 -0.49 5.53 4.15
N PHE A 88 0.57 5.52 3.37
CA PHE A 88 0.51 5.67 1.92
C PHE A 88 1.28 4.55 1.26
N LEU A 89 0.70 3.98 0.20
CA LEU A 89 1.37 3.01 -0.67
C LEU A 89 1.85 3.74 -1.93
N VAL A 90 3.16 3.74 -2.12
CA VAL A 90 3.80 4.35 -3.30
C VAL A 90 3.52 3.51 -4.53
N LYS A 91 3.04 4.15 -5.58
CA LYS A 91 2.79 3.54 -6.89
C LYS A 91 3.90 3.84 -7.89
N GLN A 92 4.48 5.01 -7.78
CA GLN A 92 5.54 5.47 -8.67
C GLN A 92 6.41 6.49 -7.97
N SER A 93 7.69 6.54 -8.30
CA SER A 93 8.58 7.63 -7.90
C SER A 93 9.36 8.18 -9.08
N TYR A 94 9.69 9.46 -9.02
CA TYR A 94 10.43 10.15 -10.05
C TYR A 94 11.23 11.31 -9.46
N LEU A 95 12.20 11.78 -10.25
CA LEU A 95 12.91 13.01 -9.97
C LEU A 95 12.21 14.15 -10.71
N SER A 96 11.77 15.17 -9.99
CA SER A 96 11.15 16.35 -10.60
C SER A 96 12.18 17.17 -11.37
N THR A 97 11.72 18.07 -12.22
CA THR A 97 12.58 19.01 -12.96
C THR A 97 13.36 19.96 -12.04
N SER A 98 12.83 20.19 -10.84
CA SER A 98 13.51 20.97 -9.78
C SER A 98 14.53 20.16 -8.98
N GLY A 99 14.73 18.88 -9.29
CA GLY A 99 15.66 18.01 -8.58
C GLY A 99 15.11 17.40 -7.29
N LEU A 100 13.83 17.61 -6.98
CA LEU A 100 13.17 16.99 -5.84
C LEU A 100 12.76 15.54 -6.16
N ARG A 101 12.92 14.66 -5.19
CA ARG A 101 12.40 13.29 -5.27
C ARG A 101 10.95 13.28 -4.85
N VAL A 102 10.12 12.75 -5.73
CA VAL A 102 8.67 12.74 -5.57
C VAL A 102 8.15 11.32 -5.73
N ALA A 103 7.27 10.91 -4.81
CA ALA A 103 6.51 9.68 -4.95
C ALA A 103 5.03 9.98 -5.16
N LEU A 104 4.41 9.31 -6.11
CA LEU A 104 2.96 9.24 -6.24
C LEU A 104 2.47 8.09 -5.38
N ALA A 105 1.60 8.39 -4.43
CA ALA A 105 1.15 7.43 -3.45
C ALA A 105 -0.36 7.52 -3.20
N ASN A 106 -0.96 6.38 -2.91
CA ASN A 106 -2.35 6.29 -2.52
C ASN A 106 -2.44 6.15 -1.01
N GLU A 107 -3.31 6.90 -0.38
CA GLU A 107 -3.61 6.73 1.03
C GLU A 107 -4.30 5.39 1.27
N LEU A 108 -3.84 4.67 2.28
CA LEU A 108 -4.43 3.41 2.70
C LEU A 108 -5.57 3.66 3.67
N GLU A 109 -6.73 3.11 3.37
CA GLU A 109 -7.89 3.23 4.23
C GLU A 109 -7.83 2.20 5.36
N THR A 110 -7.81 2.67 6.60
CA THR A 110 -7.79 1.86 7.83
C THR A 110 -6.81 0.67 7.77
N PRO A 111 -5.51 0.93 7.49
CA PRO A 111 -4.52 -0.14 7.44
C PRO A 111 -4.38 -0.80 8.81
N THR A 112 -4.37 -2.12 8.82
CA THR A 112 -4.25 -2.92 10.05
C THR A 112 -3.18 -3.98 9.86
N PHE A 113 -2.18 -3.98 10.74
CA PHE A 113 -1.17 -5.03 10.79
C PHE A 113 -1.64 -6.11 11.77
N GLU A 114 -1.66 -7.35 11.30
CA GLU A 114 -2.04 -8.51 12.11
C GLU A 114 -1.03 -9.64 11.94
N THR A 115 -0.86 -10.45 12.97
CA THR A 115 -0.12 -11.72 12.89
C THR A 115 -1.10 -12.86 12.82
N ILE A 116 -1.01 -13.64 11.77
CA ILE A 116 -1.89 -14.78 11.55
C ILE A 116 -1.13 -16.08 11.42
N SER A 117 -1.81 -17.19 11.66
CA SER A 117 -1.30 -18.53 11.41
C SER A 117 -1.74 -18.97 10.02
N PHE A 118 -0.79 -19.09 9.09
CA PHE A 118 -1.06 -19.54 7.74
C PHE A 118 -0.85 -21.04 7.66
N GLY A 119 -1.95 -21.80 7.51
CA GLY A 119 -1.93 -23.25 7.44
C GLY A 119 -1.63 -23.73 6.01
N SER A 120 -0.70 -24.66 5.89
CA SER A 120 -0.43 -25.37 4.65
C SER A 120 -0.67 -26.86 4.87
N LYS A 121 -1.41 -27.49 3.96
CA LYS A 121 -1.58 -28.95 3.94
C LYS A 121 -0.76 -29.50 2.79
N THR A 122 0.17 -30.39 3.10
CA THR A 122 0.92 -31.13 2.11
C THR A 122 0.43 -32.57 2.13
N TYR A 123 -0.02 -33.05 0.98
CA TYR A 123 -0.42 -34.44 0.78
C TYR A 123 0.76 -35.22 0.20
N ASP A 124 1.12 -36.32 0.84
CA ASP A 124 2.10 -37.25 0.34
C ASP A 124 1.38 -38.43 -0.34
N PRO A 125 1.44 -38.53 -1.69
CA PRO A 125 0.74 -39.57 -2.43
C PRO A 125 1.34 -40.97 -2.22
N ILE A 126 2.55 -41.08 -1.67
CA ILE A 126 3.21 -42.37 -1.41
C ILE A 126 2.70 -43.01 -0.13
N THR A 127 2.51 -42.17 0.91
CA THR A 127 2.11 -42.65 2.24
C THR A 127 0.63 -42.43 2.53
N ASP A 128 -0.11 -41.82 1.59
CA ASP A 128 -1.52 -41.39 1.76
C ASP A 128 -1.73 -40.52 3.02
N ALA A 129 -0.66 -39.87 3.46
CA ALA A 129 -0.67 -39.04 4.65
C ALA A 129 -0.77 -37.55 4.30
N SER A 130 -1.58 -36.80 5.04
CA SER A 130 -1.59 -35.35 4.97
C SER A 130 -0.90 -34.76 6.19
N THR A 131 0.14 -34.00 5.97
CA THR A 131 0.83 -33.21 7.01
C THR A 131 0.29 -31.79 6.99
N SER A 132 -0.10 -31.27 8.15
CA SER A 132 -0.47 -29.87 8.32
C SER A 132 0.70 -29.15 8.96
N SER A 133 1.16 -28.09 8.34
CA SER A 133 2.11 -27.14 8.95
C SER A 133 1.43 -25.77 9.06
N SER A 134 1.78 -25.02 10.09
CA SER A 134 1.34 -23.62 10.18
C SER A 134 2.54 -22.71 10.39
N THR A 135 2.56 -21.62 9.66
CA THR A 135 3.59 -20.59 9.75
C THR A 135 2.94 -19.30 10.22
N SER A 136 3.51 -18.72 11.27
CA SER A 136 3.06 -17.41 11.76
C SER A 136 3.64 -16.32 10.87
N VAL A 137 2.79 -15.47 10.31
CA VAL A 137 3.18 -14.38 9.42
C VAL A 137 2.48 -13.09 9.79
N LYS A 138 3.19 -11.97 9.68
CA LYS A 138 2.61 -10.63 9.76
C LYS A 138 2.01 -10.28 8.41
N ILE A 139 0.82 -9.76 8.40
CA ILE A 139 0.10 -9.29 7.21
C ILE A 139 -0.28 -7.83 7.37
N LEU A 140 -0.49 -7.14 6.24
CA LEU A 140 -1.13 -5.84 6.20
C LEU A 140 -2.50 -5.98 5.54
N ARG A 141 -3.52 -5.54 6.24
CA ARG A 141 -4.89 -5.52 5.78
C ARG A 141 -5.35 -4.09 5.55
N VAL A 142 -5.95 -3.84 4.40
CA VAL A 142 -6.46 -2.53 4.00
C VAL A 142 -7.89 -2.70 3.54
N LYS A 143 -8.80 -1.84 3.99
CA LYS A 143 -10.14 -1.82 3.44
C LYS A 143 -10.08 -1.49 1.96
N TRP A 144 -10.81 -2.25 1.20
CA TRP A 144 -11.03 -1.93 -0.19
C TRP A 144 -11.97 -0.72 -0.26
N SER A 145 -11.44 0.44 -0.65
CA SER A 145 -12.27 1.64 -0.78
C SER A 145 -13.23 1.48 -1.96
N GLU A 146 -14.38 2.13 -1.88
CA GLU A 146 -15.34 2.17 -3.00
C GLU A 146 -14.70 2.72 -4.28
N HIS A 147 -13.59 3.45 -4.15
CA HIS A 147 -12.80 3.98 -5.26
C HIS A 147 -12.03 2.91 -6.02
N PHE A 148 -11.73 1.76 -5.43
CA PHE A 148 -11.08 0.65 -6.12
C PHE A 148 -12.05 -0.23 -6.90
N THR A 149 -13.34 -0.16 -6.58
CA THR A 149 -14.37 -1.03 -7.16
C THR A 149 -14.53 -0.85 -8.67
N TYR A 150 -14.10 0.28 -9.20
CA TYR A 150 -14.23 0.63 -10.62
C TYR A 150 -12.98 0.39 -11.44
N LEU A 151 -11.81 0.16 -10.83
CA LEU A 151 -10.55 -0.04 -11.56
C LEU A 151 -10.37 -1.45 -12.10
N SER A 152 -11.12 -2.41 -11.59
CA SER A 152 -11.11 -3.78 -12.07
C SER A 152 -12.27 -4.03 -13.04
N GLN A 153 -12.25 -3.42 -14.21
CA GLN A 153 -13.16 -3.79 -15.31
C GLN A 153 -12.88 -5.21 -15.88
N GLY A 154 -12.02 -5.97 -15.22
CA GLY A 154 -11.73 -7.36 -15.56
C GLY A 154 -12.29 -8.30 -14.50
N SER A 155 -13.47 -8.84 -14.72
CA SER A 155 -14.02 -10.11 -14.21
C SER A 155 -14.16 -10.36 -12.70
N GLU A 156 -13.70 -9.52 -11.79
CA GLU A 156 -13.85 -9.73 -10.35
C GLU A 156 -14.88 -8.78 -9.77
N ASN A 157 -15.97 -9.33 -9.25
CA ASN A 157 -17.03 -8.57 -8.59
C ASN A 157 -16.57 -8.16 -7.19
N TYR A 158 -15.82 -7.06 -7.09
CA TYR A 158 -15.54 -6.43 -5.81
C TYR A 158 -16.82 -5.97 -5.14
N GLN A 159 -16.97 -6.21 -3.86
CA GLN A 159 -18.13 -5.80 -3.08
C GLN A 159 -17.70 -4.88 -1.95
N ARG A 160 -18.64 -4.05 -1.52
CA ARG A 160 -18.45 -3.22 -0.34
C ARG A 160 -18.12 -4.11 0.87
N GLY A 161 -17.01 -3.82 1.53
CA GLY A 161 -16.51 -4.60 2.67
C GLY A 161 -15.43 -5.60 2.32
N ASP A 162 -15.13 -5.81 1.03
CA ASP A 162 -13.94 -6.57 0.63
C ASP A 162 -12.67 -5.87 1.13
N GLN A 163 -11.61 -6.64 1.26
CA GLN A 163 -10.31 -6.13 1.73
C GLN A 163 -9.19 -6.60 0.82
N GLN A 164 -8.16 -5.77 0.75
CA GLN A 164 -6.87 -6.14 0.21
C GLN A 164 -5.97 -6.56 1.36
N ILE A 165 -5.37 -7.73 1.23
CA ILE A 165 -4.48 -8.30 2.23
C ILE A 165 -3.13 -8.56 1.59
N PHE A 166 -2.09 -7.92 2.13
CA PHE A 166 -0.71 -8.15 1.72
C PHE A 166 -0.09 -9.20 2.61
N VAL A 167 0.44 -10.24 1.98
CA VAL A 167 0.99 -11.42 2.64
C VAL A 167 2.46 -11.57 2.23
N PRO A 168 3.39 -11.87 3.15
CA PRO A 168 4.81 -12.04 2.81
C PRO A 168 5.05 -13.25 1.92
N LYS A 169 6.16 -13.23 1.19
CA LYS A 169 6.57 -14.32 0.27
C LYS A 169 6.96 -15.62 0.97
N THR A 170 7.09 -15.61 2.28
CA THR A 170 7.38 -16.80 3.09
C THR A 170 6.26 -17.84 3.07
N VAL A 171 5.06 -17.44 2.69
CA VAL A 171 3.90 -18.32 2.48
C VAL A 171 3.33 -18.11 1.08
N THR A 172 2.52 -19.06 0.60
CA THR A 172 1.93 -19.00 -0.75
C THR A 172 0.41 -19.11 -0.64
N PRO A 173 -0.30 -17.98 -0.55
CA PRO A 173 -1.75 -17.98 -0.53
C PRO A 173 -2.32 -18.42 -1.89
N LYS A 174 -3.49 -19.03 -1.85
CA LYS A 174 -4.21 -19.48 -3.06
C LYS A 174 -5.65 -18.97 -3.02
N PRO A 175 -6.27 -18.77 -4.19
CA PRO A 175 -7.71 -18.56 -4.25
C PRO A 175 -8.46 -19.67 -3.50
N SER A 176 -9.48 -19.31 -2.77
CA SER A 176 -10.29 -20.13 -1.87
C SER A 176 -9.67 -20.47 -0.50
N ASP A 177 -8.42 -20.13 -0.25
CA ASP A 177 -7.88 -20.24 1.11
C ASP A 177 -8.68 -19.35 2.06
N THR A 178 -8.73 -19.77 3.33
CA THR A 178 -9.39 -19.01 4.39
C THR A 178 -8.35 -18.49 5.38
N LEU A 179 -8.52 -17.24 5.77
CA LEU A 179 -7.70 -16.58 6.80
C LEU A 179 -8.57 -16.29 8.00
N THR A 180 -8.10 -16.67 9.20
CA THR A 180 -8.75 -16.27 10.44
C THR A 180 -8.09 -14.98 10.93
N LEU A 181 -8.83 -13.89 10.84
CA LEU A 181 -8.41 -12.56 11.25
C LEU A 181 -9.11 -12.18 12.55
N SER A 182 -8.69 -11.07 13.15
CA SER A 182 -9.24 -10.59 14.43
C SER A 182 -10.76 -10.36 14.41
N ASP A 183 -11.33 -10.06 13.24
CA ASP A 183 -12.75 -9.76 13.05
C ASP A 183 -13.55 -10.90 12.39
N GLY A 184 -12.94 -12.06 12.18
CA GLY A 184 -13.63 -13.24 11.65
C GLY A 184 -12.85 -14.00 10.58
N VAL A 185 -13.55 -14.86 9.86
CA VAL A 185 -12.98 -15.68 8.78
C VAL A 185 -13.14 -14.95 7.45
N TRP A 186 -12.06 -14.91 6.70
CA TRP A 186 -11.99 -14.27 5.39
C TRP A 186 -11.57 -15.28 4.33
N ARG A 187 -12.19 -15.23 3.18
CA ARG A 187 -11.88 -16.10 2.03
C ARG A 187 -11.11 -15.30 1.00
N ILE A 188 -9.99 -15.83 0.54
CA ILE A 188 -9.20 -15.28 -0.55
C ILE A 188 -9.94 -15.56 -1.86
N LEU A 189 -10.23 -14.52 -2.62
CA LEU A 189 -10.92 -14.58 -3.92
C LEU A 189 -9.90 -14.62 -5.05
N SER A 190 -8.88 -13.76 -4.99
CA SER A 190 -7.80 -13.72 -5.97
C SER A 190 -6.48 -13.38 -5.32
N VAL A 191 -5.39 -13.70 -6.01
CA VAL A 191 -4.02 -13.49 -5.57
C VAL A 191 -3.21 -12.92 -6.72
N GLN A 192 -2.53 -11.80 -6.46
CA GLN A 192 -1.58 -11.18 -7.38
C GLN A 192 -0.17 -11.32 -6.84
N ASN A 193 0.77 -11.62 -7.73
CA ASN A 193 2.17 -11.79 -7.41
C ASN A 193 2.94 -10.49 -7.67
N GLU A 194 3.15 -9.71 -6.63
CA GLU A 194 3.91 -8.45 -6.65
C GLU A 194 5.14 -8.57 -5.72
N ALA A 195 5.63 -7.48 -5.16
CA ALA A 195 6.69 -7.51 -4.14
C ALA A 195 6.30 -8.40 -2.93
N THR A 196 5.02 -8.38 -2.58
CA THR A 196 4.36 -9.33 -1.68
C THR A 196 3.26 -10.06 -2.45
N TRP A 197 2.54 -10.98 -1.80
CA TRP A 197 1.28 -11.45 -2.33
C TRP A 197 0.19 -10.43 -2.00
N SER A 198 -0.48 -9.92 -3.02
CA SER A 198 -1.65 -9.05 -2.87
C SER A 198 -2.91 -9.89 -3.07
N CYS A 199 -3.66 -10.09 -2.00
CA CYS A 199 -4.84 -10.94 -1.96
C CYS A 199 -6.10 -10.07 -1.87
N HIS A 200 -7.05 -10.28 -2.77
CA HIS A 200 -8.41 -9.80 -2.60
C HIS A 200 -9.17 -10.79 -1.73
N ALA A 201 -9.77 -10.34 -0.65
CA ALA A 201 -10.46 -11.19 0.30
C ALA A 201 -11.83 -10.64 0.69
N ARG A 202 -12.74 -11.55 0.94
CA ARG A 202 -14.11 -11.29 1.38
C ARG A 202 -14.41 -12.06 2.66
N ARG A 203 -15.19 -11.47 3.53
CA ARG A 203 -15.66 -12.13 4.74
C ARG A 203 -16.49 -13.36 4.37
N ALA A 204 -16.16 -14.51 4.97
CA ALA A 204 -16.84 -15.78 4.72
C ALA A 204 -18.19 -15.87 5.43
#